data_136fb5728c24564406e141fe88439691
#
_entry.id   136fb5728c24564406e141fe88439691
#
_cell.length_a   1.000
_cell.length_b   1.000
_cell.length_c   1.000
_cell.angle_alpha   90.00
_cell.angle_beta   90.00
_cell.angle_gamma   90.00
#
_symmetry.space_group_name_H-M   'P 1'
#
loop_
_entity.id
_entity.type
_entity.pdbx_description
1 polymer ?
#
loop_
_entity_poly.entity_id
_entity_poly.type
_entity_poly.pdbx_seq_one_letter_code
_entity_poly.pdbx_strand_id
1 'polypeptide(L)'
;MQPMLTMSPKKSLGQLIAGMILMCVPFVLVAQSDSATLSSGPTYEDILQGFADPSRWLTYSGDYSGKRHSPIAQITPDNVSKLSPAWTFQTGTTTRGRGFETTPLFDDGILYVTGSNNLAWAIDAQTGRTFWQYRRNLPNDLTYGASAPVNRGFGMLGNRLFMVTLDAHLLSFDRRTGDILWDVELADYRVGYAATVAPLVIDGKVIVGISGGEYATRGFIDAYDPVTGDRIWRFNTIPSPGETGSETWPNDPDILAKGGGGTWMNGSYDPELDLIYWGVGNPNPDYYGDSRPGDNLYTNSLVALDASTGELRWHYQFTPHDLNDWDSNHMPVLAEIDWQGQATKVVMVANRNGFFYVLNRVSGALLLGKPFTATSWAREIGADGRPIVLNDGSKGCVPDPWGSTNFMPPSFYPELDLFFVTARETCATFVPEEPQLQPGQASFGGVVYIDGDQSSGALRALDVHTGELRWEFTYPSPTFGGVMTTAAGLVFAGDHQGNFMAFNAETGENLWHYQTGARIWGAAAITYMLNGRQYVLIPSGTTLTAFALPE
;
A
#
# COMPACT_ATOMS: atom_id res chain seq x y z
N MET A 1 -67.33 -17.79 -29.99
CA MET A 1 -67.76 -18.59 -31.16
C MET A 1 -66.75 -19.67 -31.39
N GLN A 2 -67.07 -20.87 -30.95
CA GLN A 2 -66.54 -22.16 -31.45
C GLN A 2 -67.07 -22.42 -32.86
N PRO A 3 -66.65 -23.39 -33.67
CA PRO A 3 -66.49 -24.78 -33.27
C PRO A 3 -65.15 -25.44 -33.78
N MET A 4 -64.58 -26.43 -33.11
CA MET A 4 -64.85 -27.88 -33.11
C MET A 4 -64.94 -28.58 -34.49
N LEU A 5 -64.12 -29.63 -34.67
CA LEU A 5 -64.43 -30.96 -35.21
C LEU A 5 -63.11 -31.71 -35.49
N THR A 6 -62.68 -32.70 -34.77
CA THR A 6 -63.04 -34.13 -34.62
C THR A 6 -62.40 -35.08 -35.64
N MET A 7 -61.80 -36.09 -35.09
CA MET A 7 -61.83 -37.54 -35.34
C MET A 7 -60.68 -38.26 -36.08
N SER A 8 -60.09 -39.10 -35.30
CA SER A 8 -59.44 -40.42 -35.49
C SER A 8 -60.14 -41.38 -36.50
N PRO A 9 -59.71 -42.61 -36.91
CA PRO A 9 -58.90 -43.58 -36.16
C PRO A 9 -57.97 -44.57 -36.97
N LYS A 10 -57.14 -45.32 -36.17
CA LYS A 10 -56.74 -46.73 -36.30
C LYS A 10 -56.15 -47.32 -37.60
N LYS A 11 -55.00 -47.99 -37.45
CA LYS A 11 -54.86 -49.45 -37.56
C LYS A 11 -53.51 -49.96 -37.06
N SER A 12 -53.55 -51.05 -36.34
CA SER A 12 -52.56 -51.95 -35.76
C SER A 12 -51.86 -52.87 -36.74
N LEU A 13 -50.62 -53.29 -36.39
CA LEU A 13 -50.01 -54.65 -36.51
C LEU A 13 -48.51 -54.49 -36.24
N GLY A 14 -47.86 -55.02 -35.27
CA GLY A 14 -47.75 -56.43 -34.93
C GLY A 14 -46.28 -56.77 -34.85
N GLN A 15 -45.75 -56.99 -33.64
CA GLN A 15 -44.66 -57.88 -33.23
C GLN A 15 -43.33 -57.87 -33.97
N LEU A 16 -42.23 -57.59 -33.22
CA LEU A 16 -41.19 -58.61 -32.94
C LEU A 16 -40.29 -58.11 -31.80
N ILE A 17 -40.24 -58.94 -30.75
CA ILE A 17 -39.41 -58.81 -29.56
C ILE A 17 -37.98 -59.25 -29.93
N ALA A 18 -37.01 -58.36 -29.79
CA ALA A 18 -35.61 -58.78 -29.62
C ALA A 18 -35.08 -58.06 -28.36
N GLY A 19 -34.97 -58.81 -27.27
CA GLY A 19 -34.42 -58.34 -26.02
C GLY A 19 -32.95 -58.05 -26.16
N MET A 20 -32.57 -56.81 -25.96
CA MET A 20 -31.22 -56.38 -25.78
C MET A 20 -31.06 -55.92 -24.34
N ILE A 21 -30.44 -56.73 -23.51
CA ILE A 21 -30.08 -56.43 -22.13
C ILE A 21 -29.02 -55.35 -22.20
N LEU A 22 -29.38 -54.10 -21.94
CA LEU A 22 -28.47 -53.00 -21.75
C LEU A 22 -27.98 -53.06 -20.31
N MET A 23 -26.73 -53.57 -20.12
CA MET A 23 -26.01 -53.39 -18.85
C MET A 23 -25.76 -51.91 -18.63
N CYS A 24 -26.53 -51.26 -17.75
CA CYS A 24 -26.21 -49.96 -17.17
C CYS A 24 -24.99 -50.16 -16.26
N VAL A 25 -23.82 -49.87 -16.76
CA VAL A 25 -22.65 -49.59 -15.92
C VAL A 25 -22.86 -48.19 -15.36
N PRO A 26 -22.92 -48.01 -14.03
CA PRO A 26 -22.97 -46.63 -13.48
C PRO A 26 -21.62 -45.99 -13.77
N PHE A 27 -21.57 -45.02 -14.66
CA PHE A 27 -20.50 -44.06 -14.74
C PHE A 27 -20.53 -43.27 -13.44
N VAL A 28 -19.72 -43.66 -12.46
CA VAL A 28 -19.36 -42.76 -11.35
C VAL A 28 -18.53 -41.65 -11.99
N LEU A 29 -19.14 -40.51 -12.27
CA LEU A 29 -18.40 -39.28 -12.43
C LEU A 29 -17.70 -39.05 -11.08
N VAL A 30 -16.47 -39.49 -10.97
CA VAL A 30 -15.54 -38.91 -9.99
C VAL A 30 -15.41 -37.44 -10.45
N ALA A 31 -16.10 -36.53 -9.76
CA ALA A 31 -15.75 -35.14 -9.79
C ALA A 31 -14.27 -35.10 -9.37
N GLN A 32 -13.36 -34.96 -10.33
CA GLN A 32 -12.05 -34.45 -10.05
C GLN A 32 -12.32 -33.09 -9.39
N SER A 33 -12.11 -33.03 -8.09
CA SER A 33 -11.86 -31.75 -7.43
C SER A 33 -10.66 -31.19 -8.21
N ASP A 34 -10.93 -30.23 -9.08
CA ASP A 34 -9.90 -29.31 -9.54
C ASP A 34 -9.31 -28.72 -8.27
N SER A 35 -8.23 -29.34 -7.78
CA SER A 35 -7.27 -28.64 -6.98
C SER A 35 -6.83 -27.50 -7.90
N ALA A 36 -7.39 -26.32 -7.70
CA ALA A 36 -7.02 -25.11 -8.39
C ALA A 36 -5.55 -24.84 -8.05
N THR A 37 -4.68 -25.52 -8.78
CA THR A 37 -3.25 -25.38 -8.67
C THR A 37 -2.93 -23.94 -9.04
N LEU A 38 -2.06 -23.28 -8.28
CA LEU A 38 -1.44 -21.99 -8.57
C LEU A 38 -0.58 -22.05 -9.87
N SER A 39 -0.97 -22.81 -10.87
CA SER A 39 -0.14 -23.49 -11.86
C SER A 39 0.15 -22.71 -13.14
N SER A 40 -0.18 -21.39 -13.22
CA SER A 40 0.23 -20.58 -14.38
C SER A 40 0.36 -19.10 -13.99
N GLY A 41 1.59 -18.62 -13.87
CA GLY A 41 1.90 -17.23 -13.49
C GLY A 41 3.06 -17.15 -12.51
N PRO A 42 3.33 -15.98 -11.93
CA PRO A 42 4.45 -15.79 -11.02
C PRO A 42 4.33 -16.67 -9.79
N THR A 43 5.34 -17.49 -9.58
CA THR A 43 5.49 -18.32 -8.37
C THR A 43 5.99 -17.45 -7.21
N TYR A 44 5.97 -18.00 -5.99
CA TYR A 44 6.64 -17.34 -4.87
C TYR A 44 8.14 -17.11 -5.15
N GLU A 45 8.79 -18.06 -5.78
CA GLU A 45 10.22 -17.93 -6.15
C GLU A 45 10.46 -16.79 -7.14
N ASP A 46 9.58 -16.59 -8.13
CA ASP A 46 9.67 -15.44 -9.04
C ASP A 46 9.54 -14.10 -8.28
N ILE A 47 8.63 -14.02 -7.30
CA ILE A 47 8.44 -12.83 -6.49
C ILE A 47 9.64 -12.62 -5.56
N LEU A 48 10.17 -13.69 -4.97
CA LEU A 48 11.33 -13.67 -4.09
C LEU A 48 12.59 -13.19 -4.82
N GLN A 49 12.78 -13.61 -6.07
CA GLN A 49 13.88 -13.15 -6.90
C GLN A 49 13.74 -11.68 -7.32
N GLY A 50 12.53 -11.11 -7.21
CA GLY A 50 12.26 -9.70 -7.47
C GLY A 50 12.77 -9.26 -8.85
N PHE A 51 13.72 -8.32 -8.87
CA PHE A 51 14.31 -7.79 -10.10
C PHE A 51 15.42 -8.66 -10.73
N ALA A 52 15.59 -9.93 -10.37
CA ALA A 52 16.41 -10.86 -11.15
C ALA A 52 15.85 -11.03 -12.59
N ASP A 53 14.52 -10.93 -12.75
CA ASP A 53 13.88 -10.62 -14.04
C ASP A 53 13.41 -9.16 -14.04
N PRO A 54 14.25 -8.22 -14.49
CA PRO A 54 13.92 -6.79 -14.43
C PRO A 54 12.79 -6.38 -15.37
N SER A 55 12.35 -7.26 -16.29
CA SER A 55 11.22 -6.98 -17.18
C SER A 55 9.88 -6.92 -16.45
N ARG A 56 9.79 -7.48 -15.21
CA ARG A 56 8.55 -7.66 -14.44
C ARG A 56 8.44 -6.63 -13.30
N TRP A 57 7.20 -6.43 -12.79
CA TRP A 57 6.91 -5.66 -11.58
C TRP A 57 5.83 -6.38 -10.76
N LEU A 58 6.24 -7.28 -9.85
CA LEU A 58 5.36 -8.29 -9.26
C LEU A 58 4.80 -7.94 -7.88
N THR A 59 5.35 -6.92 -7.20
CA THR A 59 4.89 -6.46 -5.89
C THR A 59 4.62 -4.96 -5.89
N TYR A 60 4.06 -4.44 -4.81
CA TYR A 60 3.83 -3.00 -4.65
C TYR A 60 5.08 -2.14 -4.90
N SER A 61 6.26 -2.60 -4.49
CA SER A 61 7.53 -1.87 -4.67
C SER A 61 8.46 -2.46 -5.74
N GLY A 62 8.00 -3.48 -6.48
CA GLY A 62 8.77 -4.23 -7.47
C GLY A 62 9.44 -5.47 -6.87
N ASP A 63 9.97 -5.35 -5.66
CA ASP A 63 10.48 -6.45 -4.83
C ASP A 63 9.95 -6.34 -3.38
N TYR A 64 10.40 -7.23 -2.50
CA TYR A 64 10.01 -7.23 -1.09
C TYR A 64 10.67 -6.16 -0.22
N SER A 65 11.74 -5.50 -0.71
CA SER A 65 12.56 -4.60 0.07
C SER A 65 11.96 -3.20 0.27
N GLY A 66 10.97 -2.82 -0.52
CA GLY A 66 10.40 -1.47 -0.47
C GLY A 66 11.24 -0.39 -1.18
N LYS A 67 12.38 -0.73 -1.78
CA LYS A 67 13.32 0.24 -2.38
C LYS A 67 12.77 1.00 -3.59
N ARG A 68 11.87 0.40 -4.37
CA ARG A 68 11.40 0.95 -5.65
C ARG A 68 12.54 1.41 -6.56
N HIS A 69 13.62 0.62 -6.59
CA HIS A 69 14.80 0.82 -7.42
C HIS A 69 14.88 -0.26 -8.50
N SER A 70 14.70 0.13 -9.75
CA SER A 70 14.70 -0.80 -10.88
C SER A 70 16.09 -0.90 -11.52
N PRO A 71 16.58 -2.11 -11.82
CA PRO A 71 17.85 -2.29 -12.53
C PRO A 71 17.77 -1.99 -14.03
N ILE A 72 16.57 -1.69 -14.58
CA ILE A 72 16.42 -1.34 -15.99
C ILE A 72 17.11 0.00 -16.30
N ALA A 73 17.93 0.03 -17.36
CA ALA A 73 18.79 1.16 -17.67
C ALA A 73 18.77 1.60 -19.16
N GLN A 74 17.68 1.34 -19.89
CA GLN A 74 17.56 1.79 -21.28
C GLN A 74 17.28 3.29 -21.39
N ILE A 75 16.48 3.84 -20.44
CA ILE A 75 16.25 5.27 -20.30
C ILE A 75 17.33 5.81 -19.36
N THR A 76 18.14 6.75 -19.84
CA THR A 76 19.33 7.29 -19.16
C THR A 76 19.23 8.82 -19.04
N PRO A 77 20.09 9.49 -18.24
CA PRO A 77 20.17 10.95 -18.24
C PRO A 77 20.36 11.57 -19.62
N ASP A 78 21.11 10.91 -20.52
CA ASP A 78 21.41 11.43 -21.86
C ASP A 78 20.22 11.36 -22.84
N ASN A 79 19.26 10.45 -22.62
CA ASN A 79 18.16 10.23 -23.54
C ASN A 79 16.75 10.49 -22.97
N VAL A 80 16.63 10.70 -21.66
CA VAL A 80 15.33 10.90 -20.99
C VAL A 80 14.58 12.12 -21.55
N SER A 81 15.29 13.12 -22.08
CA SER A 81 14.68 14.28 -22.74
C SER A 81 13.81 13.92 -23.95
N LYS A 82 13.98 12.72 -24.51
CA LYS A 82 13.20 12.20 -25.65
C LYS A 82 11.98 11.37 -25.20
N LEU A 83 11.80 11.18 -23.88
CA LEU A 83 10.71 10.38 -23.33
C LEU A 83 9.36 11.02 -23.70
N SER A 84 8.44 10.21 -24.25
CA SER A 84 7.14 10.69 -24.71
C SER A 84 6.04 9.68 -24.36
N PRO A 85 4.75 10.12 -24.24
CA PRO A 85 3.65 9.21 -24.03
C PRO A 85 3.54 8.18 -25.17
N ALA A 86 3.51 6.91 -24.82
CA ALA A 86 3.23 5.82 -25.74
C ALA A 86 1.71 5.57 -25.82
N TRP A 87 1.02 5.59 -24.68
CA TRP A 87 -0.43 5.48 -24.58
C TRP A 87 -0.93 6.05 -23.24
N THR A 88 -2.23 6.34 -23.17
CA THR A 88 -2.92 6.76 -21.96
C THR A 88 -4.24 6.00 -21.81
N PHE A 89 -4.44 5.38 -20.64
CA PHE A 89 -5.68 4.74 -20.24
C PHE A 89 -6.49 5.67 -19.34
N GLN A 90 -7.83 5.71 -19.55
CA GLN A 90 -8.79 6.49 -18.77
C GLN A 90 -9.66 5.56 -17.92
N THR A 91 -9.70 5.75 -16.59
CA THR A 91 -10.54 4.94 -15.70
C THR A 91 -12.03 5.20 -15.86
N GLY A 92 -12.42 6.34 -16.41
CA GLY A 92 -13.81 6.77 -16.52
C GLY A 92 -14.50 7.06 -15.16
N THR A 93 -13.72 7.26 -14.09
CA THR A 93 -14.23 7.47 -12.73
C THR A 93 -13.84 8.83 -12.18
N THR A 94 -14.48 9.22 -11.05
CA THR A 94 -14.09 10.39 -10.27
C THR A 94 -13.45 9.97 -8.95
N THR A 95 -12.44 10.70 -8.51
CA THR A 95 -11.64 10.37 -7.30
C THR A 95 -12.05 11.18 -6.07
N ARG A 96 -13.15 11.91 -6.07
CA ARG A 96 -13.60 12.80 -4.98
C ARG A 96 -12.47 13.65 -4.39
N GLY A 97 -11.67 14.26 -5.29
CA GLY A 97 -10.61 15.17 -4.87
C GLY A 97 -9.28 14.52 -4.51
N ARG A 98 -9.15 13.20 -4.45
CA ARG A 98 -7.88 12.47 -4.33
C ARG A 98 -7.47 11.86 -5.65
N GLY A 99 -6.21 11.44 -5.75
CA GLY A 99 -5.65 10.87 -6.96
C GLY A 99 -5.92 9.39 -7.12
N PHE A 100 -5.25 8.82 -8.10
CA PHE A 100 -5.24 7.41 -8.45
C PHE A 100 -4.05 6.77 -7.72
N GLU A 101 -4.27 6.25 -6.50
CA GLU A 101 -3.21 5.83 -5.56
C GLU A 101 -2.61 4.45 -5.87
N THR A 102 -3.01 3.81 -6.95
CA THR A 102 -2.58 2.45 -7.28
C THR A 102 -1.11 2.35 -7.66
N THR A 103 -0.48 1.25 -7.29
CA THR A 103 0.71 0.74 -7.98
C THR A 103 0.28 -0.40 -8.88
N PRO A 104 0.36 -0.26 -10.21
CA PRO A 104 0.10 -1.34 -11.13
C PRO A 104 1.11 -2.48 -10.97
N LEU A 105 0.67 -3.74 -11.13
CA LEU A 105 1.56 -4.88 -11.30
C LEU A 105 1.73 -5.17 -12.79
N PHE A 106 2.91 -5.60 -13.20
CA PHE A 106 3.19 -5.99 -14.58
C PHE A 106 3.76 -7.40 -14.66
N ASP A 107 3.11 -8.24 -15.48
CA ASP A 107 3.57 -9.59 -15.80
C ASP A 107 3.05 -10.02 -17.17
N ASP A 108 3.93 -10.62 -18.00
CA ASP A 108 3.61 -11.23 -19.28
C ASP A 108 2.78 -10.33 -20.22
N GLY A 109 3.18 -9.06 -20.36
CA GLY A 109 2.53 -8.08 -21.23
C GLY A 109 1.21 -7.52 -20.71
N ILE A 110 0.81 -7.85 -19.47
CA ILE A 110 -0.44 -7.40 -18.85
C ILE A 110 -0.16 -6.54 -17.63
N LEU A 111 -0.84 -5.40 -17.55
CA LEU A 111 -0.88 -4.55 -16.37
C LEU A 111 -2.16 -4.84 -15.58
N TYR A 112 -2.01 -5.10 -14.28
CA TYR A 112 -3.12 -5.28 -13.34
C TYR A 112 -3.23 -4.05 -12.47
N VAL A 113 -4.39 -3.39 -12.50
CA VAL A 113 -4.60 -2.04 -11.98
C VAL A 113 -5.84 -2.02 -11.13
N THR A 114 -5.75 -1.44 -9.94
CA THR A 114 -6.92 -1.15 -9.08
C THR A 114 -7.22 0.34 -9.11
N GLY A 115 -8.43 0.73 -8.76
CA GLY A 115 -8.84 2.14 -8.76
C GLY A 115 -9.87 2.47 -7.68
N SER A 116 -10.33 3.70 -7.71
CA SER A 116 -11.32 4.21 -6.76
C SER A 116 -12.61 3.38 -6.81
N ASN A 117 -13.30 3.30 -5.65
CA ASN A 117 -14.54 2.53 -5.47
C ASN A 117 -14.39 1.04 -5.82
N ASN A 118 -13.22 0.48 -5.59
CA ASN A 118 -12.88 -0.93 -5.87
C ASN A 118 -13.17 -1.35 -7.32
N LEU A 119 -12.84 -0.48 -8.26
CA LEU A 119 -12.69 -0.83 -9.66
C LEU A 119 -11.35 -1.51 -9.88
N ALA A 120 -11.29 -2.41 -10.84
CA ALA A 120 -10.04 -3.06 -11.23
C ALA A 120 -10.02 -3.41 -12.72
N TRP A 121 -8.83 -3.53 -13.30
CA TRP A 121 -8.63 -3.81 -14.72
C TRP A 121 -7.40 -4.69 -14.95
N ALA A 122 -7.48 -5.52 -16.00
CA ALA A 122 -6.29 -5.99 -16.71
C ALA A 122 -6.18 -5.22 -18.04
N ILE A 123 -5.00 -4.69 -18.32
CA ILE A 123 -4.73 -3.80 -19.43
C ILE A 123 -3.55 -4.35 -20.24
N ASP A 124 -3.66 -4.35 -21.56
CA ASP A 124 -2.56 -4.60 -22.47
C ASP A 124 -1.47 -3.54 -22.27
N ALA A 125 -0.30 -3.96 -21.84
CA ALA A 125 0.80 -3.06 -21.47
C ALA A 125 1.45 -2.37 -22.67
N GLN A 126 1.23 -2.86 -23.90
CA GLN A 126 1.72 -2.25 -25.14
C GLN A 126 0.80 -1.13 -25.64
N THR A 127 -0.52 -1.27 -25.45
CA THR A 127 -1.52 -0.44 -26.13
C THR A 127 -2.46 0.32 -25.20
N GLY A 128 -2.51 -0.04 -23.91
CA GLY A 128 -3.47 0.52 -22.94
C GLY A 128 -4.91 -0.02 -23.10
N ARG A 129 -5.15 -1.04 -23.94
CA ARG A 129 -6.48 -1.63 -24.15
C ARG A 129 -6.86 -2.53 -22.96
N THR A 130 -8.11 -2.44 -22.53
CA THR A 130 -8.66 -3.30 -21.47
C THR A 130 -8.92 -4.71 -21.98
N PHE A 131 -8.41 -5.71 -21.24
CA PHE A 131 -8.78 -7.12 -21.41
C PHE A 131 -10.04 -7.45 -20.62
N TRP A 132 -10.08 -7.09 -19.32
CA TRP A 132 -11.23 -7.21 -18.44
C TRP A 132 -11.31 -6.04 -17.46
N GLN A 133 -12.51 -5.83 -16.91
CA GLN A 133 -12.82 -4.85 -15.88
C GLN A 133 -13.69 -5.49 -14.80
N TYR A 134 -13.39 -5.21 -13.55
CA TYR A 134 -14.19 -5.56 -12.39
C TYR A 134 -14.73 -4.31 -11.70
N ARG A 135 -15.93 -4.41 -11.13
CA ARG A 135 -16.54 -3.39 -10.27
C ARG A 135 -17.21 -4.07 -9.08
N ARG A 136 -16.79 -3.69 -7.87
CA ARG A 136 -17.49 -4.14 -6.66
C ARG A 136 -18.80 -3.38 -6.48
N ASN A 137 -19.87 -4.10 -6.14
CA ASN A 137 -21.11 -3.51 -5.67
C ASN A 137 -20.97 -3.17 -4.19
N LEU A 138 -20.54 -1.94 -3.90
CA LEU A 138 -20.40 -1.47 -2.52
C LEU A 138 -21.76 -1.24 -1.87
N PRO A 139 -21.90 -1.50 -0.54
CA PRO A 139 -23.11 -1.20 0.21
C PRO A 139 -23.49 0.28 0.13
N ASN A 140 -24.80 0.58 0.08
CA ASN A 140 -25.30 1.95 -0.01
C ASN A 140 -25.12 2.75 1.29
N ASP A 141 -24.98 2.05 2.42
CA ASP A 141 -24.76 2.59 3.76
C ASP A 141 -23.28 2.58 4.17
N LEU A 142 -22.37 2.38 3.21
CA LEU A 142 -20.94 2.37 3.46
C LEU A 142 -20.48 3.71 4.05
N THR A 143 -19.96 3.67 5.27
CA THR A 143 -19.17 4.74 5.86
C THR A 143 -17.71 4.54 5.42
N TYR A 144 -17.11 5.59 4.85
CA TYR A 144 -15.75 5.46 4.32
C TYR A 144 -14.71 5.49 5.43
N GLY A 145 -14.53 4.39 6.16
CA GLY A 145 -13.50 4.20 7.19
C GLY A 145 -12.05 4.32 6.68
N ALA A 146 -11.87 4.66 5.42
CA ALA A 146 -10.58 4.91 4.78
C ALA A 146 -10.39 6.36 4.37
N SER A 147 -11.13 7.30 4.89
CA SER A 147 -11.15 8.74 4.55
C SER A 147 -11.30 9.07 3.05
N ALA A 148 -11.09 8.13 2.13
CA ALA A 148 -11.29 8.27 0.68
C ALA A 148 -11.52 6.91 0.00
N PRO A 149 -12.25 6.88 -1.13
CA PRO A 149 -12.55 5.64 -1.87
C PRO A 149 -11.37 5.19 -2.73
N VAL A 150 -10.19 4.98 -2.13
CA VAL A 150 -8.95 4.60 -2.82
C VAL A 150 -8.65 3.11 -2.71
N ASN A 151 -7.78 2.62 -3.57
CA ASN A 151 -7.16 1.30 -3.49
C ASN A 151 -5.73 1.38 -4.02
N ARG A 152 -4.77 0.70 -3.36
CA ARG A 152 -3.34 0.86 -3.62
C ARG A 152 -2.73 -0.19 -4.52
N GLY A 153 -3.48 -1.22 -4.89
CA GLY A 153 -3.00 -2.22 -5.85
C GLY A 153 -3.41 -3.64 -5.53
N PHE A 154 -2.96 -4.54 -6.37
CA PHE A 154 -3.10 -5.98 -6.19
C PHE A 154 -1.90 -6.61 -5.49
N GLY A 155 -2.13 -7.77 -4.83
CA GLY A 155 -1.13 -8.82 -4.67
C GLY A 155 -1.28 -9.86 -5.78
N MET A 156 -0.23 -10.61 -6.09
CA MET A 156 -0.24 -11.61 -7.17
C MET A 156 0.48 -12.89 -6.74
N LEU A 157 -0.10 -14.05 -7.10
CA LEU A 157 0.54 -15.37 -6.96
C LEU A 157 -0.08 -16.36 -7.94
N GLY A 158 0.73 -16.97 -8.79
CA GLY A 158 0.25 -17.93 -9.79
C GLY A 158 -0.81 -17.30 -10.71
N ASN A 159 -1.93 -17.99 -10.84
CA ASN A 159 -3.08 -17.49 -11.62
C ASN A 159 -4.01 -16.57 -10.82
N ARG A 160 -3.61 -16.08 -9.65
CA ARG A 160 -4.47 -15.29 -8.76
C ARG A 160 -3.98 -13.85 -8.58
N LEU A 161 -4.97 -12.96 -8.45
CA LEU A 161 -4.78 -11.62 -7.93
C LEU A 161 -5.55 -11.49 -6.61
N PHE A 162 -5.05 -10.67 -5.71
CA PHE A 162 -5.68 -10.40 -4.42
C PHE A 162 -5.91 -8.89 -4.27
N MET A 163 -7.11 -8.49 -3.85
CA MET A 163 -7.48 -7.09 -3.65
C MET A 163 -8.33 -6.94 -2.40
N VAL A 164 -8.00 -5.99 -1.55
CA VAL A 164 -8.88 -5.60 -0.43
C VAL A 164 -9.92 -4.58 -0.89
N THR A 165 -10.99 -4.40 -0.11
CA THR A 165 -12.11 -3.54 -0.51
C THR A 165 -12.53 -2.57 0.58
N LEU A 166 -13.24 -1.50 0.17
CA LEU A 166 -13.73 -0.45 1.07
C LEU A 166 -14.79 -0.93 2.07
N ASP A 167 -15.48 -2.03 1.77
CA ASP A 167 -16.38 -2.74 2.68
C ASP A 167 -15.66 -3.84 3.47
N ALA A 168 -14.33 -3.69 3.64
CA ALA A 168 -13.46 -4.53 4.46
C ALA A 168 -13.50 -6.02 4.10
N HIS A 169 -13.41 -6.36 2.82
CA HIS A 169 -13.23 -7.72 2.33
C HIS A 169 -11.86 -7.92 1.68
N LEU A 170 -11.42 -9.16 1.56
CA LEU A 170 -10.32 -9.61 0.72
C LEU A 170 -10.89 -10.51 -0.38
N LEU A 171 -10.54 -10.18 -1.62
CA LEU A 171 -10.98 -10.89 -2.83
C LEU A 171 -9.80 -11.63 -3.47
N SER A 172 -10.05 -12.82 -3.99
CA SER A 172 -9.17 -13.47 -4.96
C SER A 172 -9.82 -13.53 -6.32
N PHE A 173 -9.06 -13.20 -7.35
CA PHE A 173 -9.50 -13.21 -8.76
C PHE A 173 -8.71 -14.24 -9.55
N ASP A 174 -9.33 -14.81 -10.57
CA ASP A 174 -8.59 -15.36 -11.71
C ASP A 174 -8.00 -14.19 -12.51
N ARG A 175 -6.66 -14.14 -12.63
CA ARG A 175 -5.98 -13.00 -13.26
C ARG A 175 -6.24 -12.87 -14.76
N ARG A 176 -6.68 -13.93 -15.44
CA ARG A 176 -6.94 -13.93 -16.89
C ARG A 176 -8.32 -13.41 -17.23
N THR A 177 -9.32 -13.76 -16.39
CA THR A 177 -10.73 -13.45 -16.66
C THR A 177 -11.27 -12.31 -15.81
N GLY A 178 -10.68 -12.04 -14.65
CA GLY A 178 -11.21 -11.11 -13.66
C GLY A 178 -12.36 -11.67 -12.83
N ASP A 179 -12.64 -12.98 -12.93
CA ASP A 179 -13.67 -13.66 -12.14
C ASP A 179 -13.23 -13.81 -10.68
N ILE A 180 -14.17 -13.66 -9.75
CA ILE A 180 -13.94 -13.87 -8.32
C ILE A 180 -13.82 -15.37 -8.05
N LEU A 181 -12.74 -15.77 -7.42
CA LEU A 181 -12.49 -17.14 -6.98
C LEU A 181 -12.97 -17.36 -5.54
N TRP A 182 -12.77 -16.37 -4.66
CA TRP A 182 -13.34 -16.31 -3.32
C TRP A 182 -13.40 -14.86 -2.82
N ASP A 183 -14.25 -14.62 -1.84
CA ASP A 183 -14.55 -13.32 -1.21
C ASP A 183 -14.72 -13.54 0.29
N VAL A 184 -13.84 -12.99 1.12
CA VAL A 184 -13.85 -13.16 2.58
C VAL A 184 -13.92 -11.81 3.29
N GLU A 185 -14.76 -11.72 4.32
CA GLU A 185 -14.89 -10.55 5.18
C GLU A 185 -13.71 -10.48 6.15
N LEU A 186 -13.01 -9.33 6.18
CA LEU A 186 -11.93 -9.04 7.12
C LEU A 186 -12.49 -8.54 8.46
N ALA A 187 -13.47 -7.64 8.39
CA ALA A 187 -14.13 -7.00 9.52
C ALA A 187 -15.45 -6.34 9.09
N ASP A 188 -16.30 -6.01 10.06
CA ASP A 188 -17.60 -5.35 9.80
C ASP A 188 -17.40 -3.87 9.43
N TYR A 189 -17.67 -3.51 8.17
CA TYR A 189 -17.56 -2.13 7.68
C TYR A 189 -18.54 -1.17 8.38
N ARG A 190 -19.66 -1.67 8.93
CA ARG A 190 -20.69 -0.83 9.58
C ARG A 190 -20.21 -0.19 10.88
N VAL A 191 -19.17 -0.76 11.50
CA VAL A 191 -18.52 -0.17 12.68
C VAL A 191 -17.31 0.69 12.31
N GLY A 192 -17.03 0.90 11.01
CA GLY A 192 -16.01 1.82 10.54
C GLY A 192 -14.76 1.19 9.92
N TYR A 193 -14.70 -0.14 9.80
CA TYR A 193 -13.59 -0.78 9.10
C TYR A 193 -13.66 -0.61 7.58
N ALA A 194 -12.50 -0.45 6.97
CA ALA A 194 -12.29 -0.47 5.53
C ALA A 194 -10.90 -1.02 5.20
N ALA A 195 -10.64 -1.40 3.96
CA ALA A 195 -9.30 -1.81 3.57
C ALA A 195 -8.90 -1.18 2.22
N THR A 196 -7.66 -0.67 2.15
CA THR A 196 -7.13 0.06 0.99
C THR A 196 -5.72 -0.36 0.59
N VAL A 197 -5.07 -1.20 1.40
CA VAL A 197 -3.70 -1.69 1.20
C VAL A 197 -3.60 -2.55 -0.05
N ALA A 198 -2.45 -2.56 -0.74
CA ALA A 198 -2.15 -3.62 -1.68
C ALA A 198 -1.68 -4.87 -0.91
N PRO A 199 -2.30 -6.05 -1.06
CA PRO A 199 -1.89 -7.24 -0.33
C PRO A 199 -0.43 -7.61 -0.57
N LEU A 200 0.32 -7.92 0.49
CA LEU A 200 1.68 -8.45 0.41
C LEU A 200 1.62 -9.98 0.36
N VAL A 201 2.08 -10.56 -0.75
CA VAL A 201 2.06 -12.02 -0.94
C VAL A 201 3.44 -12.58 -0.65
N ILE A 202 3.55 -13.48 0.33
CA ILE A 202 4.79 -14.13 0.75
C ILE A 202 4.51 -15.61 1.03
N ASP A 203 5.43 -16.48 0.73
CA ASP A 203 5.48 -17.92 1.09
C ASP A 203 4.13 -18.58 1.45
N GLY A 204 3.21 -18.67 0.46
CA GLY A 204 1.90 -19.27 0.66
C GLY A 204 0.93 -18.46 1.55
N LYS A 205 1.15 -17.17 1.73
CA LYS A 205 0.29 -16.29 2.54
C LYS A 205 0.00 -14.98 1.81
N VAL A 206 -1.18 -14.44 2.04
CA VAL A 206 -1.61 -13.10 1.62
C VAL A 206 -1.74 -12.25 2.89
N ILE A 207 -0.85 -11.27 3.06
CA ILE A 207 -0.81 -10.41 4.24
C ILE A 207 -1.55 -9.12 3.93
N VAL A 208 -2.45 -8.73 4.81
CA VAL A 208 -3.27 -7.51 4.66
C VAL A 208 -3.36 -6.75 5.97
N GLY A 209 -3.43 -5.43 5.86
CA GLY A 209 -3.75 -4.53 6.95
C GLY A 209 -5.16 -3.97 6.82
N ILE A 210 -5.56 -3.14 7.81
CA ILE A 210 -6.91 -2.60 7.94
C ILE A 210 -6.89 -1.08 8.17
N SER A 211 -7.91 -0.38 7.68
CA SER A 211 -8.19 1.04 7.94
C SER A 211 -9.37 1.19 8.90
N GLY A 212 -9.54 2.38 9.46
CA GLY A 212 -10.70 2.73 10.28
C GLY A 212 -10.32 3.26 11.68
N GLY A 213 -9.05 3.63 11.92
CA GLY A 213 -8.59 4.13 13.21
C GLY A 213 -9.48 5.23 13.77
N GLU A 214 -9.79 6.25 12.99
CA GLU A 214 -10.61 7.42 13.35
C GLU A 214 -12.09 7.09 13.63
N TYR A 215 -12.51 5.85 13.32
CA TYR A 215 -13.87 5.35 13.55
C TYR A 215 -13.99 4.52 14.84
N ALA A 216 -13.03 4.67 15.75
CA ALA A 216 -12.97 3.92 17.00
C ALA A 216 -12.94 2.40 16.79
N THR A 217 -12.10 1.95 15.88
CA THR A 217 -11.83 0.54 15.64
C THR A 217 -10.51 0.09 16.26
N ARG A 218 -10.23 -1.20 16.24
CA ARG A 218 -8.96 -1.79 16.68
C ARG A 218 -8.20 -2.30 15.46
N GLY A 219 -7.02 -1.75 15.20
CA GLY A 219 -6.17 -2.14 14.08
C GLY A 219 -5.63 -3.57 14.20
N PHE A 220 -5.34 -4.18 13.04
CA PHE A 220 -4.74 -5.51 12.96
C PHE A 220 -4.00 -5.72 11.64
N ILE A 221 -3.15 -6.76 11.61
CA ILE A 221 -2.52 -7.32 10.42
C ILE A 221 -2.91 -8.80 10.38
N ASP A 222 -3.39 -9.27 9.24
CA ASP A 222 -3.83 -10.64 9.03
C ASP A 222 -3.04 -11.33 7.92
N ALA A 223 -2.87 -12.66 8.06
CA ALA A 223 -2.44 -13.55 7.00
C ALA A 223 -3.57 -14.49 6.58
N TYR A 224 -3.71 -14.70 5.27
CA TYR A 224 -4.71 -15.58 4.67
C TYR A 224 -4.07 -16.61 3.74
N ASP A 225 -4.67 -17.81 3.68
CA ASP A 225 -4.32 -18.80 2.68
C ASP A 225 -4.73 -18.31 1.28
N PRO A 226 -3.82 -18.28 0.29
CA PRO A 226 -4.12 -17.75 -1.04
C PRO A 226 -5.11 -18.61 -1.83
N VAL A 227 -5.29 -19.90 -1.47
CA VAL A 227 -6.15 -20.84 -2.18
C VAL A 227 -7.56 -20.84 -1.61
N THR A 228 -7.68 -20.93 -0.27
CA THR A 228 -8.98 -21.07 0.41
C THR A 228 -9.56 -19.76 0.91
N GLY A 229 -8.73 -18.74 1.18
CA GLY A 229 -9.13 -17.50 1.84
C GLY A 229 -9.28 -17.65 3.36
N ASP A 230 -8.87 -18.79 3.94
CA ASP A 230 -8.90 -18.98 5.39
C ASP A 230 -7.84 -18.13 6.07
N ARG A 231 -8.20 -17.48 7.20
CA ARG A 231 -7.24 -16.71 7.99
C ARG A 231 -6.30 -17.65 8.75
N ILE A 232 -4.98 -17.45 8.53
CA ILE A 232 -3.91 -18.25 9.16
C ILE A 232 -3.59 -17.68 10.54
N TRP A 233 -3.34 -16.34 10.63
CA TRP A 233 -3.06 -15.67 11.89
C TRP A 233 -3.54 -14.21 11.86
N ARG A 234 -3.67 -13.61 13.05
CA ARG A 234 -3.94 -12.17 13.25
C ARG A 234 -3.01 -11.61 14.33
N PHE A 235 -2.38 -10.49 14.02
CA PHE A 235 -1.71 -9.62 14.98
C PHE A 235 -2.58 -8.36 15.21
N ASN A 236 -3.02 -8.13 16.46
CA ASN A 236 -3.72 -6.91 16.82
C ASN A 236 -2.72 -5.83 17.21
N THR A 237 -2.83 -4.64 16.62
CA THR A 237 -1.92 -3.52 16.89
C THR A 237 -2.16 -2.85 18.24
N ILE A 238 -3.35 -3.01 18.79
CA ILE A 238 -3.68 -2.64 20.17
C ILE A 238 -3.76 -3.93 20.97
N PRO A 239 -2.92 -4.13 22.03
CA PRO A 239 -2.92 -5.37 22.79
C PRO A 239 -4.22 -5.57 23.58
N SER A 240 -4.57 -6.83 23.85
CA SER A 240 -5.67 -7.16 24.78
C SER A 240 -5.22 -6.94 26.24
N PRO A 241 -6.13 -6.79 27.18
CA PRO A 241 -5.77 -6.71 28.59
C PRO A 241 -4.87 -7.87 29.04
N GLY A 242 -3.71 -7.54 29.61
CA GLY A 242 -2.70 -8.51 30.07
C GLY A 242 -1.72 -9.01 29.01
N GLU A 243 -1.89 -8.66 27.73
CA GLU A 243 -0.84 -8.86 26.71
C GLU A 243 0.26 -7.80 26.85
N THR A 244 1.47 -8.13 26.39
CA THR A 244 2.62 -7.19 26.38
C THR A 244 2.25 -5.93 25.62
N GLY A 245 2.53 -4.75 26.21
CA GLY A 245 2.17 -3.44 25.67
C GLY A 245 0.85 -2.89 26.23
N SER A 246 -0.03 -3.72 26.80
CA SER A 246 -1.29 -3.25 27.39
C SER A 246 -1.09 -2.36 28.62
N GLU A 247 0.06 -2.48 29.30
CA GLU A 247 0.48 -1.64 30.42
C GLU A 247 0.72 -0.16 30.02
N THR A 248 0.83 0.12 28.72
CA THR A 248 0.97 1.48 28.16
C THR A 248 -0.36 2.14 27.83
N TRP A 249 -1.46 1.49 28.19
CA TRP A 249 -2.84 1.93 28.02
C TRP A 249 -3.57 1.94 29.36
N PRO A 250 -4.68 2.68 29.47
CA PRO A 250 -5.61 2.46 30.57
C PRO A 250 -6.07 1.00 30.63
N ASN A 251 -6.19 0.46 31.81
CA ASN A 251 -6.72 -0.89 32.00
C ASN A 251 -8.25 -0.92 31.82
N ASP A 252 -8.69 -0.57 30.62
CA ASP A 252 -10.10 -0.51 30.22
C ASP A 252 -10.27 -1.23 28.86
N PRO A 253 -10.96 -2.38 28.84
CA PRO A 253 -11.19 -3.13 27.61
C PRO A 253 -11.93 -2.35 26.51
N ASP A 254 -12.78 -1.39 26.87
CA ASP A 254 -13.53 -0.57 25.91
C ASP A 254 -12.61 0.44 25.19
N ILE A 255 -11.65 1.03 25.92
CA ILE A 255 -10.62 1.89 25.32
C ILE A 255 -9.72 1.08 24.40
N LEU A 256 -9.26 -0.09 24.82
CA LEU A 256 -8.42 -0.97 24.00
C LEU A 256 -9.13 -1.45 22.72
N ALA A 257 -10.42 -1.72 22.80
CA ALA A 257 -11.22 -2.14 21.65
C ALA A 257 -11.41 -1.03 20.59
N LYS A 258 -11.16 0.23 20.97
CA LYS A 258 -11.35 1.44 20.13
C LYS A 258 -10.05 2.21 19.91
N GLY A 259 -8.91 1.62 20.26
CA GLY A 259 -7.62 2.30 20.36
C GLY A 259 -6.98 2.77 19.06
N GLY A 260 -7.57 2.56 17.90
CA GLY A 260 -7.00 2.95 16.59
C GLY A 260 -5.93 1.98 16.11
N GLY A 261 -4.77 2.50 15.70
CA GLY A 261 -3.62 1.69 15.25
C GLY A 261 -3.85 1.02 13.91
N GLY A 262 -4.45 1.71 12.94
CA GLY A 262 -4.68 1.21 11.59
C GLY A 262 -3.39 0.80 10.88
N THR A 263 -3.49 -0.11 9.90
CA THR A 263 -2.35 -0.71 9.17
C THR A 263 -2.56 -0.62 7.67
N TRP A 264 -3.06 0.53 7.24
CA TRP A 264 -3.63 0.76 5.90
C TRP A 264 -2.61 0.93 4.77
N MET A 265 -1.30 0.94 5.05
CA MET A 265 -0.22 0.89 4.06
C MET A 265 0.46 -0.47 4.04
N ASN A 266 1.25 -0.70 2.98
CA ASN A 266 1.99 -1.93 2.77
C ASN A 266 3.18 -2.07 3.73
N GLY A 267 3.49 -3.31 4.06
CA GLY A 267 4.75 -3.70 4.69
C GLY A 267 5.81 -4.17 3.68
N SER A 268 6.99 -4.43 4.20
CA SER A 268 8.12 -5.08 3.52
C SER A 268 8.42 -6.44 4.14
N TYR A 269 9.13 -7.31 3.42
CA TYR A 269 9.46 -8.66 3.88
C TYR A 269 10.94 -8.96 3.70
N ASP A 270 11.57 -9.52 4.73
CA ASP A 270 12.92 -10.07 4.68
C ASP A 270 12.85 -11.60 4.66
N PRO A 271 13.10 -12.24 3.52
CA PRO A 271 13.01 -13.71 3.42
C PRO A 271 14.12 -14.44 4.17
N GLU A 272 15.25 -13.78 4.46
CA GLU A 272 16.36 -14.38 5.19
C GLU A 272 16.07 -14.46 6.70
N LEU A 273 15.38 -13.45 7.23
CA LEU A 273 14.98 -13.39 8.63
C LEU A 273 13.58 -13.95 8.88
N ASP A 274 12.82 -14.20 7.83
CA ASP A 274 11.37 -14.52 7.85
C ASP A 274 10.56 -13.47 8.63
N LEU A 275 10.88 -12.17 8.41
CA LEU A 275 10.26 -11.07 9.12
C LEU A 275 9.48 -10.15 8.17
N ILE A 276 8.26 -9.81 8.57
CA ILE A 276 7.45 -8.74 7.97
C ILE A 276 7.66 -7.46 8.79
N TYR A 277 7.93 -6.34 8.12
CA TYR A 277 8.00 -5.02 8.72
C TYR A 277 6.79 -4.21 8.30
N TRP A 278 6.03 -3.69 9.28
CA TRP A 278 4.78 -3.01 8.99
C TRP A 278 4.59 -1.77 9.86
N GLY A 279 4.20 -0.65 9.24
CA GLY A 279 3.88 0.58 9.96
C GLY A 279 2.49 0.54 10.58
N VAL A 280 2.37 1.05 11.79
CA VAL A 280 1.12 1.14 12.56
C VAL A 280 0.71 2.59 12.72
N GLY A 281 -0.56 2.89 12.51
CA GLY A 281 -1.13 4.23 12.59
C GLY A 281 -1.29 4.76 14.01
N ASN A 282 -1.86 5.96 14.08
CA ASN A 282 -2.08 6.71 15.30
C ASN A 282 -3.07 6.04 16.25
N PRO A 283 -3.04 6.40 17.55
CA PRO A 283 -4.07 6.01 18.51
C PRO A 283 -5.35 6.84 18.34
N ASN A 284 -6.50 6.28 18.68
CA ASN A 284 -7.78 7.00 18.70
C ASN A 284 -8.20 7.35 20.16
N PRO A 285 -8.72 8.55 20.41
CA PRO A 285 -8.93 9.69 19.51
C PRO A 285 -7.62 10.37 19.12
N ASP A 286 -7.54 10.95 17.90
CA ASP A 286 -6.29 11.42 17.31
C ASP A 286 -5.66 12.59 18.08
N TYR A 287 -6.47 13.60 18.47
CA TYR A 287 -5.97 14.84 19.08
C TYR A 287 -6.25 14.96 20.58
N TYR A 288 -6.99 13.99 21.19
CA TYR A 288 -7.36 14.01 22.60
C TYR A 288 -6.75 12.82 23.34
N GLY A 289 -5.68 13.06 24.12
CA GLY A 289 -4.93 12.02 24.82
C GLY A 289 -5.39 11.71 26.23
N ASP A 290 -6.18 12.59 26.88
CA ASP A 290 -6.54 12.45 28.30
C ASP A 290 -7.32 11.17 28.61
N SER A 291 -8.06 10.64 27.63
CA SER A 291 -8.78 9.37 27.74
C SER A 291 -7.88 8.13 27.61
N ARG A 292 -6.65 8.29 27.10
CA ARG A 292 -5.70 7.18 26.84
C ARG A 292 -4.28 7.48 27.33
N PRO A 293 -4.07 7.82 28.60
CA PRO A 293 -2.73 8.09 29.14
C PRO A 293 -1.79 6.89 28.93
N GLY A 294 -0.50 7.20 28.78
CA GLY A 294 0.56 6.24 28.49
C GLY A 294 1.05 6.31 27.03
N ASP A 295 2.00 5.47 26.67
CA ASP A 295 2.64 5.50 25.34
C ASP A 295 1.76 4.95 24.21
N ASN A 296 0.72 4.18 24.54
CA ASN A 296 -0.27 3.60 23.61
C ASN A 296 0.34 2.62 22.58
N LEU A 297 1.14 1.64 23.04
CA LEU A 297 1.70 0.60 22.17
C LEU A 297 0.57 -0.26 21.53
N TYR A 298 0.70 -0.63 20.23
CA TYR A 298 1.81 -0.40 19.32
C TYR A 298 1.48 0.69 18.28
N THR A 299 0.70 1.70 18.63
CA THR A 299 0.43 2.82 17.73
C THR A 299 1.71 3.58 17.38
N ASN A 300 1.74 4.26 16.23
CA ASN A 300 2.87 5.05 15.73
C ASN A 300 4.20 4.29 15.73
N SER A 301 4.16 3.00 15.43
CA SER A 301 5.31 2.11 15.49
C SER A 301 5.61 1.45 14.14
N LEU A 302 6.85 1.04 13.98
CA LEU A 302 7.21 -0.06 13.08
C LEU A 302 7.20 -1.34 13.90
N VAL A 303 6.44 -2.35 13.47
CA VAL A 303 6.44 -3.69 14.05
C VAL A 303 7.16 -4.65 13.12
N ALA A 304 7.97 -5.55 13.69
CA ALA A 304 8.55 -6.68 12.98
C ALA A 304 7.87 -7.96 13.46
N LEU A 305 7.17 -8.62 12.56
CA LEU A 305 6.39 -9.82 12.83
C LEU A 305 7.05 -11.04 12.18
N ASP A 306 7.05 -12.14 12.87
CA ASP A 306 7.33 -13.45 12.28
C ASP A 306 6.30 -13.75 11.19
N ALA A 307 6.77 -13.99 9.97
CA ALA A 307 5.88 -14.15 8.82
C ALA A 307 5.05 -15.43 8.87
N SER A 308 5.54 -16.46 9.57
CA SER A 308 4.88 -17.74 9.70
C SER A 308 3.77 -17.73 10.76
N THR A 309 3.97 -17.00 11.88
CA THR A 309 3.08 -17.06 13.05
C THR A 309 2.34 -15.76 13.34
N GLY A 310 2.81 -14.61 12.81
CA GLY A 310 2.30 -13.28 13.17
C GLY A 310 2.78 -12.79 14.53
N GLU A 311 3.68 -13.51 15.22
CA GLU A 311 4.21 -13.11 16.51
C GLU A 311 5.13 -11.89 16.38
N LEU A 312 4.97 -10.92 17.31
CA LEU A 312 5.83 -9.75 17.39
C LEU A 312 7.24 -10.15 17.82
N ARG A 313 8.23 -9.83 17.00
CA ARG A 313 9.67 -10.03 17.30
C ARG A 313 10.28 -8.82 17.96
N TRP A 314 9.97 -7.63 17.42
CA TRP A 314 10.34 -6.35 18.01
C TRP A 314 9.46 -5.23 17.45
N HIS A 315 9.46 -4.07 18.12
CA HIS A 315 8.85 -2.83 17.63
C HIS A 315 9.76 -1.64 17.91
N TYR A 316 9.53 -0.56 17.15
CA TYR A 316 10.10 0.75 17.41
C TYR A 316 9.00 1.81 17.31
N GLN A 317 8.73 2.54 18.40
CA GLN A 317 7.70 3.56 18.44
C GLN A 317 8.29 4.94 18.10
N PHE A 318 7.83 5.53 17.00
CA PHE A 318 8.33 6.82 16.50
C PHE A 318 7.77 8.01 17.28
N THR A 319 6.49 7.94 17.68
CA THR A 319 5.77 9.02 18.38
C THR A 319 4.94 8.41 19.53
N PRO A 320 5.55 8.26 20.72
CA PRO A 320 4.79 7.83 21.90
C PRO A 320 3.69 8.84 22.24
N HIS A 321 2.50 8.36 22.64
CA HIS A 321 1.35 9.19 23.00
C HIS A 321 1.02 10.26 21.95
N ASP A 322 0.92 9.86 20.71
CA ASP A 322 0.66 10.80 19.60
C ASP A 322 -0.66 11.56 19.78
N LEU A 323 -0.62 12.87 19.54
CA LEU A 323 -1.74 13.81 19.61
C LEU A 323 -1.92 14.60 18.31
N ASN A 324 -1.35 14.11 17.20
CA ASN A 324 -1.19 14.88 15.98
C ASN A 324 -1.66 14.13 14.71
N ASP A 325 -2.17 12.89 14.86
CA ASP A 325 -2.51 12.01 13.71
C ASP A 325 -1.27 11.73 12.84
N TRP A 326 -0.13 11.43 13.49
CA TRP A 326 1.10 11.13 12.76
C TRP A 326 1.30 9.63 12.53
N ASP A 327 0.30 9.03 11.88
CA ASP A 327 0.41 7.66 11.42
C ASP A 327 1.84 7.27 11.01
N SER A 328 2.33 6.14 11.47
CA SER A 328 3.61 5.57 11.02
C SER A 328 3.44 4.57 9.87
N ASN A 329 2.35 4.70 9.14
CA ASN A 329 2.02 3.91 7.95
C ASN A 329 2.83 4.36 6.73
N HIS A 330 4.15 4.16 6.79
CA HIS A 330 5.08 4.43 5.69
C HIS A 330 5.62 3.11 5.15
N MET A 331 6.03 3.11 3.87
CA MET A 331 6.69 1.95 3.29
C MET A 331 8.06 1.75 3.96
N PRO A 332 8.29 0.66 4.72
CA PRO A 332 9.61 0.37 5.26
C PRO A 332 10.56 -0.02 4.13
N VAL A 333 11.76 0.57 4.10
CA VAL A 333 12.76 0.30 3.06
C VAL A 333 13.90 -0.53 3.65
N LEU A 334 14.04 -1.76 3.17
CA LEU A 334 15.07 -2.71 3.63
C LEU A 334 16.31 -2.61 2.77
N ALA A 335 17.47 -2.51 3.40
CA ALA A 335 18.77 -2.53 2.73
C ALA A 335 19.81 -3.25 3.57
N GLU A 336 20.96 -3.53 2.96
CA GLU A 336 22.20 -3.81 3.63
C GLU A 336 23.18 -2.71 3.23
N ILE A 337 23.74 -2.02 4.22
CA ILE A 337 24.64 -0.88 4.03
C ILE A 337 25.90 -1.08 4.86
N ASP A 338 26.98 -0.42 4.49
CA ASP A 338 28.18 -0.34 5.34
C ASP A 338 27.92 0.65 6.47
N TRP A 339 27.57 0.17 7.65
CA TRP A 339 27.39 1.00 8.82
C TRP A 339 28.63 0.99 9.71
N GLN A 340 29.42 2.08 9.66
CA GLN A 340 30.65 2.24 10.44
C GLN A 340 31.68 1.10 10.20
N GLY A 341 31.82 0.67 8.95
CA GLY A 341 32.75 -0.38 8.54
C GLY A 341 32.22 -1.81 8.71
N GLN A 342 30.90 -1.97 8.96
CA GLN A 342 30.27 -3.27 9.10
C GLN A 342 29.04 -3.38 8.18
N ALA A 343 28.95 -4.45 7.39
CA ALA A 343 27.75 -4.77 6.64
C ALA A 343 26.58 -4.95 7.61
N THR A 344 25.58 -4.07 7.53
CA THR A 344 24.48 -4.01 8.50
C THR A 344 23.14 -4.05 7.76
N LYS A 345 22.29 -4.98 8.18
CA LYS A 345 20.90 -5.06 7.72
C LYS A 345 20.10 -3.96 8.39
N VAL A 346 19.55 -3.04 7.57
CA VAL A 346 18.79 -1.89 8.05
C VAL A 346 17.37 -1.86 7.52
N VAL A 347 16.50 -1.21 8.27
CA VAL A 347 15.19 -0.71 7.78
C VAL A 347 15.16 0.80 7.95
N MET A 348 14.80 1.50 6.87
CA MET A 348 14.75 2.95 6.78
C MET A 348 13.31 3.44 6.68
N VAL A 349 12.98 4.50 7.42
CA VAL A 349 11.65 5.13 7.43
C VAL A 349 11.81 6.64 7.55
N ALA A 350 11.27 7.41 6.59
CA ALA A 350 10.96 8.81 6.80
C ALA A 350 9.54 8.91 7.34
N ASN A 351 9.35 9.58 8.49
CA ASN A 351 8.09 9.53 9.24
C ASN A 351 7.31 10.86 9.17
N ARG A 352 5.98 10.81 9.34
CA ARG A 352 5.12 12.01 9.40
C ARG A 352 5.61 13.03 10.43
N ASN A 353 6.23 12.56 11.51
CA ASN A 353 6.73 13.39 12.61
C ASN A 353 7.96 14.26 12.24
N GLY A 354 8.47 14.16 11.00
CA GLY A 354 9.54 14.99 10.47
C GLY A 354 10.94 14.42 10.63
N PHE A 355 11.08 13.21 11.17
CA PHE A 355 12.37 12.55 11.34
C PHE A 355 12.55 11.40 10.34
N PHE A 356 13.79 11.24 9.88
CA PHE A 356 14.28 10.09 9.13
C PHE A 356 14.98 9.14 10.10
N TYR A 357 14.60 7.86 10.04
CA TYR A 357 15.11 6.82 10.91
C TYR A 357 15.82 5.73 10.12
N VAL A 358 16.96 5.27 10.65
CA VAL A 358 17.63 4.04 10.24
C VAL A 358 17.70 3.13 11.46
N LEU A 359 17.10 1.96 11.36
CA LEU A 359 17.07 0.96 12.44
C LEU A 359 17.81 -0.30 11.97
N ASN A 360 18.48 -0.98 12.90
CA ASN A 360 18.94 -2.34 12.67
C ASN A 360 17.70 -3.25 12.51
N ARG A 361 17.48 -3.84 11.32
CA ARG A 361 16.25 -4.57 11.06
C ARG A 361 16.17 -5.94 11.73
N VAL A 362 17.27 -6.44 12.30
CA VAL A 362 17.27 -7.70 13.08
C VAL A 362 16.74 -7.48 14.49
N SER A 363 17.11 -6.32 15.11
CA SER A 363 16.86 -6.06 16.53
C SER A 363 15.91 -4.90 16.82
N GLY A 364 15.60 -4.06 15.83
CA GLY A 364 14.86 -2.82 16.03
C GLY A 364 15.68 -1.68 16.66
N ALA A 365 16.97 -1.87 16.91
CA ALA A 365 17.80 -0.85 17.53
C ALA A 365 17.99 0.37 16.62
N LEU A 366 17.83 1.57 17.20
CA LEU A 366 18.05 2.84 16.50
C LEU A 366 19.55 3.00 16.14
N LEU A 367 19.83 3.24 14.87
CA LEU A 367 21.15 3.61 14.36
C LEU A 367 21.23 5.11 14.07
N LEU A 368 20.14 5.67 13.51
CA LEU A 368 20.02 7.09 13.16
C LEU A 368 18.59 7.57 13.37
N GLY A 369 18.44 8.76 13.97
CA GLY A 369 17.19 9.51 14.03
C GLY A 369 17.50 10.99 13.81
N LYS A 370 17.20 11.54 12.62
CA LYS A 370 17.53 12.91 12.23
C LYS A 370 16.32 13.62 11.60
N PRO A 371 16.10 14.90 11.89
CA PRO A 371 15.07 15.66 11.20
C PRO A 371 15.43 15.79 9.71
N PHE A 372 14.45 15.51 8.84
CA PHE A 372 14.60 15.73 7.39
C PHE A 372 13.72 16.89 6.90
N THR A 373 12.89 17.47 7.78
CA THR A 373 12.08 18.68 7.56
C THR A 373 12.23 19.61 8.76
N ALA A 374 11.83 20.87 8.59
CA ALA A 374 11.72 21.78 9.70
C ALA A 374 10.62 21.29 10.66
N THR A 375 11.00 21.01 11.92
CA THR A 375 10.06 20.58 12.95
C THR A 375 10.49 21.10 14.33
N SER A 376 9.52 21.48 15.15
CA SER A 376 9.78 22.05 16.48
C SER A 376 9.05 21.32 17.61
N TRP A 377 8.38 20.21 17.35
CA TRP A 377 7.72 19.42 18.39
C TRP A 377 8.71 18.63 19.26
N ALA A 378 9.86 18.24 18.67
CA ALA A 378 10.95 17.56 19.36
C ALA A 378 12.30 18.14 18.93
N ARG A 379 13.23 18.22 19.87
CA ARG A 379 14.58 18.70 19.62
C ARG A 379 15.42 17.70 18.82
N GLU A 380 15.34 16.45 19.22
CA GLU A 380 16.11 15.32 18.66
C GLU A 380 15.51 13.98 19.11
N ILE A 381 15.97 12.90 18.54
CA ILE A 381 15.74 11.55 19.07
C ILE A 381 16.86 11.24 20.05
N GLY A 382 16.49 10.94 21.31
CA GLY A 382 17.42 10.65 22.39
C GLY A 382 18.19 9.33 22.19
N ALA A 383 19.20 9.13 23.00
CA ALA A 383 20.01 7.90 22.98
C ALA A 383 19.19 6.63 23.35
N ASP A 384 18.06 6.80 24.01
CA ASP A 384 17.09 5.75 24.32
C ASP A 384 16.12 5.45 23.16
N GLY A 385 16.28 6.14 22.03
CA GLY A 385 15.42 6.00 20.87
C GLY A 385 14.10 6.78 20.93
N ARG A 386 13.89 7.59 21.99
CA ARG A 386 12.64 8.36 22.18
C ARG A 386 12.83 9.83 21.77
N PRO A 387 11.79 10.47 21.23
CA PRO A 387 11.85 11.90 20.94
C PRO A 387 11.97 12.72 22.23
N ILE A 388 12.86 13.73 22.23
CA ILE A 388 12.96 14.73 23.30
C ILE A 388 12.00 15.87 22.95
N VAL A 389 10.77 15.72 23.43
CA VAL A 389 9.65 16.64 23.13
C VAL A 389 9.88 18.01 23.74
N LEU A 390 9.60 19.07 22.98
CA LEU A 390 9.66 20.47 23.42
C LEU A 390 8.30 20.92 23.96
N ASN A 391 8.22 21.10 25.28
CA ASN A 391 6.99 21.53 25.96
C ASN A 391 7.01 23.04 26.33
N ASP A 392 7.89 23.83 25.70
CA ASP A 392 8.12 25.22 26.10
C ASP A 392 7.20 26.24 25.43
N GLY A 393 6.22 25.76 24.65
CA GLY A 393 5.33 26.64 23.86
C GLY A 393 6.08 27.44 22.79
N SER A 394 7.31 27.01 22.42
CA SER A 394 8.07 27.62 21.34
C SER A 394 7.23 27.63 20.06
N LYS A 395 7.08 28.81 19.46
CA LYS A 395 6.40 29.00 18.20
C LYS A 395 7.28 28.47 17.09
N GLY A 396 7.08 27.24 16.72
CA GLY A 396 7.77 26.62 15.62
C GLY A 396 6.80 25.84 14.73
N CYS A 397 7.33 25.19 13.73
CA CYS A 397 6.55 24.33 12.86
C CYS A 397 6.29 22.97 13.53
N VAL A 398 5.04 22.70 13.89
CA VAL A 398 4.52 21.38 14.23
C VAL A 398 3.90 20.84 12.95
N PRO A 399 4.36 19.70 12.39
CA PRO A 399 3.78 19.17 11.16
C PRO A 399 2.26 18.99 11.26
N ASP A 400 1.56 19.30 10.16
CA ASP A 400 0.10 19.10 10.08
C ASP A 400 -0.26 17.59 10.18
N PRO A 401 -1.53 17.20 10.26
CA PRO A 401 -1.92 15.77 10.33
C PRO A 401 -1.45 14.93 9.13
N TRP A 402 -1.22 15.57 7.98
CA TRP A 402 -0.63 14.89 6.82
C TRP A 402 0.87 14.65 6.96
N GLY A 403 1.51 15.26 7.94
CA GLY A 403 2.90 15.08 8.31
C GLY A 403 3.92 15.66 7.35
N SER A 404 5.19 15.50 7.70
CA SER A 404 6.34 15.91 6.90
C SER A 404 6.58 15.02 5.67
N THR A 405 6.00 13.85 5.64
CA THR A 405 5.75 12.95 4.51
C THR A 405 4.53 12.11 4.86
N ASN A 406 4.07 11.22 3.98
CA ASN A 406 2.94 10.37 4.28
C ASN A 406 3.09 9.02 3.56
N PHE A 407 2.00 8.45 3.05
CA PHE A 407 1.95 7.16 2.34
C PHE A 407 2.65 7.15 0.97
N MET A 408 3.18 8.28 0.49
CA MET A 408 3.90 8.32 -0.77
C MET A 408 5.11 7.40 -0.71
N PRO A 409 5.23 6.41 -1.62
CA PRO A 409 6.37 5.51 -1.58
C PRO A 409 7.69 6.26 -1.75
N PRO A 410 8.68 6.07 -0.85
CA PRO A 410 10.05 6.54 -1.04
C PRO A 410 10.78 5.64 -2.03
N SER A 411 12.03 5.98 -2.33
CA SER A 411 12.95 5.09 -3.04
C SER A 411 14.34 5.14 -2.42
N PHE A 412 15.07 4.04 -2.48
CA PHE A 412 16.47 3.97 -2.06
C PHE A 412 17.34 3.54 -3.24
N TYR A 413 18.41 4.30 -3.50
CA TYR A 413 19.39 4.02 -4.54
C TYR A 413 20.68 3.49 -3.93
N PRO A 414 20.92 2.16 -4.00
CA PRO A 414 22.00 1.50 -3.27
C PRO A 414 23.40 2.02 -3.64
N GLU A 415 23.65 2.29 -4.92
CA GLU A 415 24.98 2.68 -5.40
C GLU A 415 25.39 4.09 -4.97
N LEU A 416 24.44 4.91 -4.53
CA LEU A 416 24.69 6.27 -4.04
C LEU A 416 24.48 6.41 -2.53
N ASP A 417 23.97 5.38 -1.85
CA ASP A 417 23.53 5.44 -0.45
C ASP A 417 22.56 6.60 -0.18
N LEU A 418 21.64 6.85 -1.15
CA LEU A 418 20.68 7.94 -1.08
C LEU A 418 19.24 7.43 -0.93
N PHE A 419 18.56 7.97 0.08
CA PHE A 419 17.12 7.77 0.31
C PHE A 419 16.36 8.97 -0.24
N PHE A 420 15.41 8.72 -1.16
CA PHE A 420 14.60 9.74 -1.80
C PHE A 420 13.20 9.78 -1.21
N VAL A 421 12.77 10.96 -0.79
CA VAL A 421 11.48 11.15 -0.15
C VAL A 421 10.81 12.44 -0.62
N THR A 422 9.50 12.37 -0.81
CA THR A 422 8.67 13.56 -0.97
C THR A 422 8.43 14.16 0.42
N ALA A 423 9.00 15.33 0.65
CA ALA A 423 8.88 16.08 1.89
C ALA A 423 7.80 17.15 1.80
N ARG A 424 7.12 17.39 2.92
CA ARG A 424 6.12 18.44 3.12
C ARG A 424 6.49 19.25 4.36
N GLU A 425 6.38 20.57 4.26
CA GLU A 425 6.54 21.49 5.38
C GLU A 425 5.28 22.34 5.47
N THR A 426 4.31 21.83 6.20
CA THR A 426 3.03 22.48 6.49
C THR A 426 2.82 22.42 7.99
N CYS A 427 2.71 23.57 8.62
CA CYS A 427 2.61 23.69 10.07
C CYS A 427 1.15 23.75 10.51
N ALA A 428 0.86 23.24 11.72
CA ALA A 428 -0.48 23.26 12.28
C ALA A 428 -0.48 23.54 13.79
N THR A 429 -1.63 24.02 14.27
CA THR A 429 -1.97 24.12 15.69
C THR A 429 -3.12 23.16 15.98
N PHE A 430 -2.94 22.28 16.95
CA PHE A 430 -3.93 21.31 17.38
C PHE A 430 -4.66 21.82 18.64
N VAL A 431 -5.99 21.77 18.62
CA VAL A 431 -6.84 22.16 19.75
C VAL A 431 -7.66 20.95 20.15
N PRO A 432 -7.27 20.23 21.24
CA PRO A 432 -7.96 19.02 21.67
C PRO A 432 -9.36 19.34 22.20
N GLU A 433 -10.30 18.43 21.94
CA GLU A 433 -11.67 18.46 22.46
C GLU A 433 -12.10 17.02 22.77
N GLU A 434 -12.72 16.81 23.95
CA GLU A 434 -13.19 15.49 24.35
C GLU A 434 -14.24 14.95 23.36
N PRO A 435 -13.96 13.83 22.67
CA PRO A 435 -14.86 13.31 21.65
C PRO A 435 -15.98 12.47 22.24
N GLN A 436 -17.10 12.42 21.53
CA GLN A 436 -18.14 11.41 21.77
C GLN A 436 -17.97 10.29 20.73
N LEU A 437 -17.25 9.23 21.11
CA LEU A 437 -16.99 8.11 20.22
C LEU A 437 -18.29 7.30 19.96
N GLN A 438 -18.68 7.23 18.69
CA GLN A 438 -19.79 6.41 18.24
C GLN A 438 -19.31 5.44 17.14
N PRO A 439 -19.65 4.16 17.19
CA PRO A 439 -19.26 3.21 16.16
C PRO A 439 -19.69 3.68 14.76
N GLY A 440 -18.77 3.56 13.79
CA GLY A 440 -19.01 3.95 12.40
C GLY A 440 -19.05 5.47 12.14
N GLN A 441 -18.71 6.30 13.13
CA GLN A 441 -18.56 7.75 12.97
C GLN A 441 -17.12 8.16 13.26
N ALA A 442 -16.53 8.94 12.35
CA ALA A 442 -15.19 9.47 12.57
C ALA A 442 -15.19 10.46 13.75
N SER A 443 -14.19 10.33 14.61
CA SER A 443 -14.02 11.23 15.75
C SER A 443 -12.53 11.47 16.01
N PHE A 444 -12.09 12.67 15.65
CA PHE A 444 -10.68 13.06 15.75
C PHE A 444 -10.27 13.56 17.15
N GLY A 445 -11.23 13.96 17.99
CA GLY A 445 -10.94 14.49 19.32
C GLY A 445 -10.37 15.90 19.32
N GLY A 446 -10.80 16.75 18.39
CA GLY A 446 -10.36 18.15 18.35
C GLY A 446 -10.45 18.79 16.98
N VAL A 447 -9.86 19.99 16.88
CA VAL A 447 -9.78 20.81 15.67
C VAL A 447 -8.33 21.14 15.34
N VAL A 448 -8.01 21.17 14.05
CA VAL A 448 -6.67 21.50 13.56
C VAL A 448 -6.74 22.78 12.72
N TYR A 449 -5.88 23.73 13.02
CA TYR A 449 -5.67 24.95 12.24
C TYR A 449 -4.36 24.83 11.47
N ILE A 450 -4.44 24.72 10.15
CA ILE A 450 -3.28 24.61 9.27
C ILE A 450 -2.82 26.00 8.88
N ASP A 451 -1.52 26.29 9.06
CA ASP A 451 -0.88 27.50 8.55
C ASP A 451 -0.53 27.32 7.07
N GLY A 452 -1.42 27.75 6.19
CA GLY A 452 -1.27 27.62 4.74
C GLY A 452 -0.24 28.58 4.14
N ASP A 453 0.07 29.69 4.80
CA ASP A 453 0.92 30.76 4.25
C ASP A 453 2.41 30.38 4.19
N GLN A 454 2.82 29.37 4.95
CA GLN A 454 4.20 28.87 5.01
C GLN A 454 4.34 27.43 4.49
N SER A 455 3.38 26.95 3.72
CA SER A 455 3.39 25.59 3.20
C SER A 455 4.36 25.44 2.03
N SER A 456 5.24 24.44 2.10
CA SER A 456 6.16 24.08 1.03
C SER A 456 6.25 22.55 0.85
N GLY A 457 6.82 22.13 -0.26
CA GLY A 457 7.10 20.73 -0.56
C GLY A 457 8.38 20.58 -1.36
N ALA A 458 9.02 19.43 -1.23
CA ALA A 458 10.25 19.14 -1.97
C ALA A 458 10.42 17.65 -2.21
N LEU A 459 11.15 17.31 -3.28
CA LEU A 459 11.82 16.02 -3.39
C LEU A 459 13.20 16.16 -2.72
N ARG A 460 13.49 15.33 -1.73
CA ARG A 460 14.75 15.34 -0.99
C ARG A 460 15.51 14.05 -1.17
N ALA A 461 16.84 14.17 -1.35
CA ALA A 461 17.78 13.07 -1.29
C ALA A 461 18.53 13.16 0.05
N LEU A 462 18.40 12.13 0.87
CA LEU A 462 19.00 12.02 2.19
C LEU A 462 20.13 11.00 2.16
N ASP A 463 21.27 11.35 2.71
CA ASP A 463 22.37 10.41 2.96
C ASP A 463 21.96 9.43 4.07
N VAL A 464 22.02 8.13 3.83
CA VAL A 464 21.51 7.14 4.77
C VAL A 464 22.39 6.94 6.00
N HIS A 465 23.66 7.35 5.96
CA HIS A 465 24.60 7.22 7.08
C HIS A 465 24.54 8.39 8.06
N THR A 466 24.17 9.57 7.55
CA THR A 466 24.17 10.82 8.34
C THR A 466 22.80 11.45 8.51
N GLY A 467 21.85 11.13 7.63
CA GLY A 467 20.53 11.78 7.53
C GLY A 467 20.61 13.17 6.93
N GLU A 468 21.78 13.60 6.46
CA GLU A 468 21.97 14.94 5.90
C GLU A 468 21.35 15.05 4.51
N LEU A 469 20.82 16.24 4.22
CA LEU A 469 20.32 16.60 2.91
C LEU A 469 21.48 16.72 1.91
N ARG A 470 21.46 15.89 0.85
CA ARG A 470 22.46 15.94 -0.24
C ARG A 470 22.00 16.92 -1.33
N TRP A 471 20.73 16.89 -1.70
CA TRP A 471 20.08 17.85 -2.60
C TRP A 471 18.57 17.87 -2.38
N GLU A 472 17.93 18.95 -2.83
CA GLU A 472 16.47 19.05 -2.90
C GLU A 472 16.01 19.72 -4.20
N PHE A 473 14.83 19.34 -4.62
CA PHE A 473 14.06 20.04 -5.64
C PHE A 473 12.75 20.54 -5.03
N THR A 474 12.61 21.87 -4.93
CA THR A 474 11.43 22.50 -4.32
C THR A 474 10.23 22.43 -5.27
N TYR A 475 9.09 21.95 -4.78
CA TYR A 475 7.82 21.95 -5.49
C TYR A 475 7.08 23.29 -5.28
N PRO A 476 6.19 23.69 -6.22
CA PRO A 476 5.38 24.90 -6.08
C PRO A 476 4.41 24.87 -4.89
N SER A 477 4.08 23.68 -4.38
CA SER A 477 3.20 23.48 -3.21
C SER A 477 3.48 22.11 -2.58
N PRO A 478 3.02 21.87 -1.33
CA PRO A 478 3.07 20.55 -0.74
C PRO A 478 2.47 19.49 -1.67
N THR A 479 3.16 18.37 -1.84
CA THR A 479 2.79 17.33 -2.79
C THR A 479 2.71 15.95 -2.15
N PHE A 480 2.09 14.99 -2.85
CA PHE A 480 1.89 13.60 -2.43
C PHE A 480 2.34 12.60 -3.51
N GLY A 481 3.21 12.99 -4.43
CA GLY A 481 3.79 12.08 -5.41
C GLY A 481 4.82 11.15 -4.78
N GLY A 482 4.79 9.87 -5.14
CA GLY A 482 5.81 8.90 -4.74
C GLY A 482 7.04 8.94 -5.66
N VAL A 483 8.08 8.21 -5.27
CA VAL A 483 9.38 8.20 -5.93
C VAL A 483 9.74 6.81 -6.45
N MET A 484 10.41 6.75 -7.59
CA MET A 484 11.04 5.54 -8.14
C MET A 484 12.42 5.91 -8.69
N THR A 485 13.41 5.04 -8.48
CA THR A 485 14.75 5.19 -9.06
C THR A 485 15.08 4.08 -10.04
N THR A 486 16.05 4.33 -10.93
CA THR A 486 16.59 3.30 -11.83
C THR A 486 18.11 3.27 -11.76
N ALA A 487 18.71 2.11 -12.03
CA ALA A 487 20.17 1.92 -12.08
C ALA A 487 20.87 2.77 -13.16
N ALA A 488 20.08 3.40 -14.03
CA ALA A 488 20.61 4.36 -15.01
C ALA A 488 20.94 5.75 -14.41
N GLY A 489 20.74 5.98 -13.13
CA GLY A 489 20.98 7.27 -12.47
C GLY A 489 19.80 8.23 -12.54
N LEU A 490 18.58 7.74 -12.70
CA LEU A 490 17.37 8.56 -12.76
C LEU A 490 16.50 8.39 -11.51
N VAL A 491 15.87 9.51 -11.10
CA VAL A 491 14.78 9.58 -10.11
C VAL A 491 13.54 10.07 -10.82
N PHE A 492 12.45 9.30 -10.74
CA PHE A 492 11.14 9.70 -11.25
C PHE A 492 10.23 10.09 -10.09
N ALA A 493 9.64 11.28 -10.17
CA ALA A 493 8.69 11.78 -9.17
C ALA A 493 7.61 12.65 -9.80
N GLY A 494 6.51 12.84 -9.09
CA GLY A 494 5.41 13.67 -9.53
C GLY A 494 4.99 14.70 -8.51
N ASP A 495 4.28 15.76 -8.96
CA ASP A 495 3.81 16.81 -8.08
C ASP A 495 2.28 16.99 -8.10
N HIS A 496 1.80 17.88 -7.21
CA HIS A 496 0.39 18.22 -7.06
C HIS A 496 -0.17 19.00 -8.26
N GLN A 497 0.68 19.65 -9.05
CA GLN A 497 0.29 20.38 -10.27
C GLN A 497 0.20 19.44 -11.48
N GLY A 498 0.56 18.15 -11.34
CA GLY A 498 0.50 17.16 -12.40
C GLY A 498 1.74 17.07 -13.27
N ASN A 499 2.86 17.65 -12.81
CA ASN A 499 4.14 17.44 -13.47
C ASN A 499 4.70 16.08 -13.10
N PHE A 500 4.95 15.24 -14.07
CA PHE A 500 5.75 14.03 -13.93
C PHE A 500 7.17 14.34 -14.42
N MET A 501 8.15 14.09 -13.58
CA MET A 501 9.52 14.59 -13.77
C MET A 501 10.56 13.48 -13.65
N ALA A 502 11.69 13.65 -14.33
CA ALA A 502 12.87 12.83 -14.19
C ALA A 502 14.07 13.71 -13.78
N PHE A 503 14.78 13.26 -12.76
CA PHE A 503 15.93 13.96 -12.20
C PHE A 503 17.19 13.10 -12.30
N ASN A 504 18.35 13.74 -12.37
CA ASN A 504 19.62 13.09 -12.10
C ASN A 504 19.70 12.69 -10.62
N ALA A 505 19.93 11.41 -10.33
CA ALA A 505 19.90 10.87 -8.97
C ALA A 505 21.01 11.46 -8.06
N GLU A 506 22.17 11.80 -8.61
CA GLU A 506 23.31 12.32 -7.87
C GLU A 506 23.20 13.82 -7.59
N THR A 507 22.69 14.60 -8.57
CA THR A 507 22.74 16.07 -8.52
C THR A 507 21.39 16.75 -8.24
N GLY A 508 20.27 16.05 -8.45
CA GLY A 508 18.92 16.62 -8.35
C GLY A 508 18.51 17.51 -9.53
N GLU A 509 19.35 17.56 -10.61
CA GLU A 509 19.01 18.30 -11.81
C GLU A 509 17.76 17.74 -12.48
N ASN A 510 16.76 18.60 -12.77
CA ASN A 510 15.58 18.21 -13.51
C ASN A 510 15.92 18.07 -15.00
N LEU A 511 15.94 16.83 -15.51
CA LEU A 511 16.32 16.50 -16.88
C LEU A 511 15.14 16.46 -17.85
N TRP A 512 13.94 16.24 -17.34
CA TRP A 512 12.74 16.10 -18.16
C TRP A 512 11.48 16.28 -17.31
N HIS A 513 10.42 16.80 -17.90
CA HIS A 513 9.09 16.83 -17.31
C HIS A 513 7.99 16.67 -18.35
N TYR A 514 6.84 16.18 -17.92
CA TYR A 514 5.61 16.09 -18.68
C TYR A 514 4.40 16.49 -17.83
N GLN A 515 3.56 17.39 -18.36
CA GLN A 515 2.33 17.78 -17.69
C GLN A 515 1.23 16.76 -18.01
N THR A 516 0.82 15.99 -17.01
CA THR A 516 -0.19 14.92 -17.14
C THR A 516 -1.64 15.43 -17.19
N GLY A 517 -1.86 16.71 -16.88
CA GLY A 517 -3.18 17.34 -16.84
C GLY A 517 -3.97 17.12 -15.55
N ALA A 518 -3.44 16.34 -14.61
CA ALA A 518 -4.05 16.11 -13.30
C ALA A 518 -2.97 15.81 -12.25
N ARG A 519 -3.26 16.12 -10.98
CA ARG A 519 -2.31 15.89 -9.90
C ARG A 519 -1.88 14.42 -9.79
N ILE A 520 -0.63 14.23 -9.40
CA ILE A 520 -0.08 12.93 -9.00
C ILE A 520 -0.20 12.85 -7.48
N TRP A 521 -1.05 11.92 -7.00
CA TRP A 521 -1.42 11.83 -5.60
C TRP A 521 -1.28 10.39 -5.10
N GLY A 522 -0.34 10.16 -4.18
CA GLY A 522 -0.10 8.86 -3.55
C GLY A 522 0.52 7.80 -4.47
N ALA A 523 0.60 8.07 -5.76
CA ALA A 523 1.17 7.15 -6.73
C ALA A 523 2.67 7.40 -6.93
N ALA A 524 3.40 6.32 -7.16
CA ALA A 524 4.75 6.37 -7.71
C ALA A 524 4.79 5.67 -9.06
N ALA A 525 5.76 6.02 -9.88
CA ALA A 525 5.99 5.33 -11.15
C ALA A 525 6.39 3.87 -10.94
N ILE A 526 6.12 3.04 -11.93
CA ILE A 526 6.75 1.75 -12.16
C ILE A 526 7.46 1.74 -13.50
N THR A 527 8.36 0.79 -13.71
CA THR A 527 8.99 0.59 -15.02
C THR A 527 9.07 -0.90 -15.35
N TYR A 528 8.96 -1.22 -16.64
CA TYR A 528 9.02 -2.60 -17.13
C TYR A 528 9.60 -2.65 -18.55
N MET A 529 10.07 -3.83 -18.97
CA MET A 529 10.49 -4.11 -20.34
C MET A 529 9.40 -4.88 -21.08
N LEU A 530 9.07 -4.43 -22.29
CA LEU A 530 8.17 -5.15 -23.18
C LEU A 530 8.69 -5.06 -24.61
N ASN A 531 8.88 -6.22 -25.26
CA ASN A 531 9.42 -6.31 -26.63
C ASN A 531 10.75 -5.56 -26.83
N GLY A 532 11.65 -5.59 -25.83
CA GLY A 532 12.95 -4.92 -25.88
C GLY A 532 12.90 -3.41 -25.65
N ARG A 533 11.76 -2.84 -25.28
CA ARG A 533 11.54 -1.41 -25.01
C ARG A 533 11.17 -1.18 -23.56
N GLN A 534 11.83 -0.22 -22.91
CA GLN A 534 11.51 0.21 -21.57
C GLN A 534 10.32 1.16 -21.57
N TYR A 535 9.38 0.89 -20.67
CA TYR A 535 8.25 1.76 -20.36
C TYR A 535 8.37 2.28 -18.93
N VAL A 536 7.97 3.53 -18.72
CA VAL A 536 7.74 4.14 -17.41
C VAL A 536 6.28 4.53 -17.32
N LEU A 537 5.60 4.09 -16.27
CA LEU A 537 4.15 4.21 -16.13
C LEU A 537 3.82 5.02 -14.88
N ILE A 538 2.92 5.99 -14.99
CA ILE A 538 2.47 6.82 -13.87
C ILE A 538 0.95 6.96 -13.80
N PRO A 539 0.31 6.69 -12.67
CA PRO A 539 -1.06 7.09 -12.39
C PRO A 539 -1.14 8.59 -12.06
N SER A 540 -2.12 9.28 -12.64
CA SER A 540 -2.35 10.72 -12.44
C SER A 540 -3.83 11.05 -12.56
N GLY A 541 -4.43 11.68 -11.55
CA GLY A 541 -5.87 11.99 -11.53
C GLY A 541 -6.74 10.75 -11.74
N THR A 542 -7.27 10.57 -12.93
CA THR A 542 -8.06 9.40 -13.36
C THR A 542 -7.45 8.67 -14.55
N THR A 543 -6.18 8.92 -14.85
CA THR A 543 -5.47 8.36 -15.99
C THR A 543 -4.27 7.52 -15.58
N LEU A 544 -3.88 6.62 -16.44
CA LEU A 544 -2.64 5.87 -16.37
C LEU A 544 -1.90 6.12 -17.69
N THR A 545 -0.72 6.72 -17.62
CA THR A 545 0.06 7.07 -18.81
C THR A 545 1.38 6.31 -18.83
N ALA A 546 1.64 5.61 -19.92
CA ALA A 546 2.92 4.95 -20.20
C ALA A 546 3.78 5.83 -21.10
N PHE A 547 5.04 5.96 -20.73
CA PHE A 547 6.07 6.69 -21.47
C PHE A 547 7.12 5.73 -21.99
N ALA A 548 7.67 6.01 -23.17
CA ALA A 548 8.79 5.26 -23.74
C ALA A 548 9.62 6.17 -24.64
N LEU A 549 10.85 5.76 -24.94
CA LEU A 549 11.66 6.43 -25.97
C LEU A 549 11.01 6.22 -27.36
N PRO A 550 11.15 7.16 -28.28
CA PRO A 550 10.74 6.96 -29.68
C PRO A 550 11.39 5.72 -30.29
N GLU A 551 10.69 5.09 -31.26
CA GLU A 551 11.22 3.96 -32.04
C GLU A 551 12.35 4.40 -32.97
#